data_8a6ecc475a0af3f7f3a459c631c383e4
#
_entry.id   8a6ecc475a0af3f7f3a459c631c383e4
#
_cell.length_a   1.000
_cell.length_b   1.000
_cell.length_c   1.000
_cell.angle_alpha   90.00
_cell.angle_beta   90.00
_cell.angle_gamma   90.00
#
_symmetry.space_group_name_H-M   'P 1'
#
loop_
_entity.id
_entity.type
_entity.pdbx_description
1 polymer ?
#
loop_
_entity_poly.entity_id
_entity_poly.type
_entity_poly.pdbx_seq_one_letter_code
_entity_poly.pdbx_strand_id
1 'polypeptide(L)'
;ALSGGTYANLRTQVHKVEREYRPETRPLGEDTLADALDIIRRWEHGHCRFDDCGLRDDRVDEEALLLRRELEVTGIVLYLDGRPTAVSAGFFLAPGLFDLAVAKSVSTAQGVSYYAKRELFRRLDCAAVNLEEDLGIPGLRQMKNRLCPAAKNEIWEARPLWNG
;
A
#
# COMPACT_ATOMS: atom_id res chain seq x y z
N ALA A 1 8.24 0.23 15.06
CA ALA A 1 7.88 1.57 15.56
C ALA A 1 8.68 2.61 14.76
N LEU A 2 8.06 3.75 14.40
CA LEU A 2 8.73 4.87 13.73
C LEU A 2 9.60 5.64 14.75
N SER A 3 10.69 5.03 15.24
CA SER A 3 11.57 5.65 16.26
C SER A 3 12.76 6.37 15.60
N GLY A 4 13.35 7.33 16.31
CA GLY A 4 14.50 8.10 15.84
C GLY A 4 14.16 9.33 14.98
N GLY A 5 15.18 10.14 14.69
CA GLY A 5 15.07 11.42 13.95
C GLY A 5 14.63 11.23 12.50
N THR A 6 15.11 10.18 11.86
CA THR A 6 14.83 9.85 10.44
C THR A 6 13.33 9.76 10.14
N TYR A 7 12.54 9.28 11.08
CA TYR A 7 11.09 9.14 10.93
C TYR A 7 10.26 10.31 11.47
N ALA A 8 10.89 11.42 11.87
CA ALA A 8 10.19 12.55 12.49
C ALA A 8 9.06 13.09 11.60
N ASN A 9 9.31 13.27 10.31
CA ASN A 9 8.30 13.73 9.35
C ASN A 9 7.13 12.74 9.22
N LEU A 10 7.42 11.44 9.12
CA LEU A 10 6.37 10.41 9.05
C LEU A 10 5.51 10.39 10.31
N ARG A 11 6.14 10.50 11.49
CA ARG A 11 5.39 10.60 12.76
C ARG A 11 4.46 11.80 12.76
N THR A 12 4.95 12.97 12.34
CA THR A 12 4.12 14.18 12.26
C THR A 12 2.91 13.98 11.35
N GLN A 13 3.10 13.37 10.18
CA GLN A 13 2.01 13.10 9.25
C GLN A 13 0.99 12.10 9.82
N VAL A 14 1.47 11.04 10.45
CA VAL A 14 0.62 10.04 11.11
C VAL A 14 -0.16 10.64 12.26
N HIS A 15 0.47 11.42 13.14
CA HIS A 15 -0.21 12.11 14.24
C HIS A 15 -1.20 13.18 13.74
N LYS A 16 -0.95 13.76 12.56
CA LYS A 16 -1.93 14.64 11.92
C LYS A 16 -3.23 13.90 11.61
N VAL A 17 -3.14 12.69 11.05
CA VAL A 17 -4.32 11.85 10.77
C VAL A 17 -5.08 11.54 12.07
N GLU A 18 -4.37 11.16 13.13
CA GLU A 18 -4.97 10.85 14.44
C GLU A 18 -5.68 12.05 15.08
N ARG A 19 -5.17 13.26 14.85
CA ARG A 19 -5.71 14.50 15.42
C ARG A 19 -6.89 15.06 14.62
N GLU A 20 -6.85 14.95 13.28
CA GLU A 20 -7.81 15.60 12.38
C GLU A 20 -8.99 14.70 12.02
N TYR A 21 -8.84 13.39 12.18
CA TYR A 21 -9.85 12.40 11.82
C TYR A 21 -10.11 11.44 12.98
N ARG A 22 -11.16 10.64 12.82
CA ARG A 22 -11.41 9.46 13.67
C ARG A 22 -11.01 8.19 12.91
N PRO A 23 -9.72 7.83 12.91
CA PRO A 23 -9.27 6.67 12.16
C PRO A 23 -9.68 5.38 12.86
N GLU A 24 -10.31 4.49 12.12
CA GLU A 24 -10.64 3.14 12.51
C GLU A 24 -10.03 2.17 11.51
N THR A 25 -9.43 1.08 11.99
CA THR A 25 -8.89 0.05 11.11
C THR A 25 -9.54 -1.28 11.41
N ARG A 26 -10.07 -1.92 10.36
CA ARG A 26 -10.66 -3.25 10.42
C ARG A 26 -9.82 -4.24 9.64
N PRO A 27 -9.70 -5.50 10.09
CA PRO A 27 -9.07 -6.55 9.31
C PRO A 27 -9.74 -6.70 7.95
N LEU A 28 -8.95 -7.03 6.92
CA LEU A 28 -9.49 -7.44 5.63
C LEU A 28 -10.17 -8.79 5.77
N GLY A 29 -11.46 -8.83 5.53
CA GLY A 29 -12.31 -10.02 5.67
C GLY A 29 -13.59 -9.88 4.88
N GLU A 30 -14.55 -10.80 5.11
CA GLU A 30 -15.84 -10.80 4.41
C GLU A 30 -16.57 -9.45 4.57
N ASP A 31 -16.61 -8.94 5.80
CA ASP A 31 -17.35 -7.71 6.15
C ASP A 31 -16.73 -6.43 5.58
N THR A 32 -15.47 -6.48 5.16
CA THR A 32 -14.71 -5.30 4.68
C THR A 32 -14.27 -5.43 3.22
N LEU A 33 -14.50 -6.58 2.58
CA LEU A 33 -14.06 -6.83 1.20
C LEU A 33 -14.71 -5.86 0.21
N ALA A 34 -16.01 -5.62 0.34
CA ALA A 34 -16.72 -4.70 -0.55
C ALA A 34 -16.14 -3.27 -0.47
N ASP A 35 -15.83 -2.80 0.75
CA ASP A 35 -15.21 -1.50 0.98
C ASP A 35 -13.79 -1.44 0.41
N ALA A 36 -13.01 -2.52 0.54
CA ALA A 36 -11.66 -2.61 -0.02
C ALA A 36 -11.67 -2.53 -1.55
N LEU A 37 -12.58 -3.25 -2.21
CA LEU A 37 -12.76 -3.21 -3.66
C LEU A 37 -13.24 -1.82 -4.14
N ASP A 38 -14.15 -1.18 -3.40
CA ASP A 38 -14.59 0.20 -3.70
C ASP A 38 -13.42 1.19 -3.65
N ILE A 39 -12.54 1.06 -2.63
CA ILE A 39 -11.34 1.90 -2.53
C ILE A 39 -10.45 1.73 -3.77
N ILE A 40 -10.19 0.50 -4.22
CA ILE A 40 -9.37 0.22 -5.39
C ILE A 40 -9.97 0.90 -6.62
N ARG A 41 -11.24 0.67 -6.92
CA ARG A 41 -11.95 1.23 -8.07
C ARG A 41 -11.96 2.76 -8.06
N ARG A 42 -12.22 3.37 -6.92
CA ARG A 42 -12.20 4.83 -6.76
C ARG A 42 -10.80 5.40 -6.93
N TRP A 43 -9.78 4.69 -6.45
CA TRP A 43 -8.39 5.09 -6.62
C TRP A 43 -8.02 5.13 -8.11
N GLU A 44 -8.38 4.12 -8.88
CA GLU A 44 -8.16 4.03 -10.32
C GLU A 44 -8.83 5.17 -11.08
N HIS A 45 -10.13 5.36 -10.85
CA HIS A 45 -10.86 6.47 -11.48
C HIS A 45 -10.26 7.84 -11.20
N GLY A 46 -9.60 7.99 -10.05
CA GLY A 46 -8.93 9.23 -9.67
C GLY A 46 -7.53 9.43 -10.25
N HIS A 47 -6.82 8.34 -10.57
CA HIS A 47 -5.41 8.36 -10.96
C HIS A 47 -5.18 8.03 -12.44
N CYS A 48 -6.00 7.17 -13.03
CA CYS A 48 -5.90 6.79 -14.44
C CYS A 48 -6.74 7.71 -15.34
N ARG A 49 -6.34 8.97 -15.45
CA ARG A 49 -7.01 9.93 -16.36
C ARG A 49 -6.56 9.83 -17.81
N PHE A 50 -5.55 9.02 -18.12
CA PHE A 50 -5.00 8.86 -19.47
C PHE A 50 -4.83 7.37 -19.78
N ASP A 51 -5.13 6.98 -21.00
CA ASP A 51 -4.97 5.61 -21.53
C ASP A 51 -3.54 5.05 -21.45
N ASP A 52 -2.58 5.90 -21.08
CA ASP A 52 -1.15 5.59 -20.97
C ASP A 52 -0.67 5.52 -19.51
N CYS A 53 -1.60 5.24 -18.59
CA CYS A 53 -1.24 5.00 -17.20
C CYS A 53 -0.62 3.60 -17.10
N GLY A 54 0.72 3.53 -17.03
CA GLY A 54 1.47 2.28 -16.81
C GLY A 54 1.18 1.59 -15.45
N LEU A 55 0.19 2.08 -14.71
CA LEU A 55 -0.26 1.58 -13.40
C LEU A 55 -1.59 0.80 -13.52
N ARG A 56 -1.79 0.02 -14.56
CA ARG A 56 -2.97 -0.85 -14.69
C ARG A 56 -2.85 -2.10 -13.81
N ASP A 57 -2.59 -1.91 -12.51
CA ASP A 57 -2.60 -2.98 -11.50
C ASP A 57 -3.99 -3.24 -10.89
N ASP A 58 -5.00 -2.51 -11.34
CA ASP A 58 -6.38 -2.53 -10.88
C ASP A 58 -6.95 -3.95 -10.79
N ARG A 59 -6.85 -4.69 -11.91
CA ARG A 59 -7.37 -6.07 -11.96
C ARG A 59 -6.59 -7.00 -11.05
N VAL A 60 -5.27 -6.84 -10.97
CA VAL A 60 -4.41 -7.67 -10.11
C VAL A 60 -4.72 -7.42 -8.64
N ASP A 61 -4.88 -6.16 -8.25
CA ASP A 61 -5.25 -5.78 -6.89
C ASP A 61 -6.65 -6.33 -6.52
N GLU A 62 -7.65 -6.18 -7.40
CA GLU A 62 -8.99 -6.73 -7.16
C GLU A 62 -8.97 -8.26 -7.07
N GLU A 63 -8.30 -8.93 -8.01
CA GLU A 63 -8.17 -10.39 -8.03
C GLU A 63 -7.48 -10.91 -6.77
N ALA A 64 -6.39 -10.26 -6.33
CA ALA A 64 -5.71 -10.62 -5.10
C ALA A 64 -6.63 -10.55 -3.88
N LEU A 65 -7.48 -9.51 -3.80
CA LEU A 65 -8.43 -9.39 -2.69
C LEU A 65 -9.59 -10.40 -2.80
N LEU A 66 -10.05 -10.71 -4.00
CA LEU A 66 -11.09 -11.72 -4.22
C LEU A 66 -10.58 -13.13 -3.87
N LEU A 67 -9.34 -13.44 -4.24
CA LEU A 67 -8.66 -14.72 -3.97
C LEU A 67 -7.88 -14.70 -2.64
N ARG A 68 -8.21 -13.79 -1.73
CA ARG A 68 -7.46 -13.56 -0.50
C ARG A 68 -7.28 -14.79 0.39
N ARG A 69 -8.23 -15.75 0.35
CA ARG A 69 -8.14 -16.97 1.13
C ARG A 69 -7.15 -17.96 0.51
N GLU A 70 -7.19 -18.10 -0.80
CA GLU A 70 -6.32 -18.98 -1.57
C GLU A 70 -4.87 -18.48 -1.58
N LEU A 71 -4.70 -17.15 -1.65
CA LEU A 71 -3.40 -16.49 -1.65
C LEU A 71 -2.91 -16.11 -0.24
N GLU A 72 -3.66 -16.47 0.80
CA GLU A 72 -3.36 -16.12 2.20
C GLU A 72 -3.10 -14.62 2.41
N VAL A 73 -3.86 -13.77 1.67
CA VAL A 73 -3.72 -12.32 1.76
C VAL A 73 -4.21 -11.84 3.12
N THR A 74 -3.35 -11.12 3.81
CA THR A 74 -3.66 -10.45 5.07
C THR A 74 -3.61 -8.93 4.89
N GLY A 75 -4.53 -8.20 5.51
CA GLY A 75 -4.60 -6.77 5.32
C GLY A 75 -5.55 -6.06 6.27
N ILE A 76 -5.67 -4.77 6.05
CA ILE A 76 -6.61 -3.89 6.74
C ILE A 76 -7.32 -2.94 5.78
N VAL A 77 -8.51 -2.53 6.15
CA VAL A 77 -9.22 -1.38 5.60
C VAL A 77 -9.21 -0.26 6.63
N LEU A 78 -8.79 0.92 6.21
CA LEU A 78 -8.81 2.13 7.03
C LEU A 78 -10.07 2.94 6.73
N TYR A 79 -10.77 3.30 7.78
CA TYR A 79 -11.90 4.23 7.75
C TYR A 79 -11.50 5.54 8.40
N LEU A 80 -11.85 6.66 7.78
CA LEU A 80 -11.77 7.99 8.38
C LEU A 80 -13.17 8.54 8.53
N ASP A 81 -13.54 8.89 9.76
CA ASP A 81 -14.90 9.38 10.10
C ASP A 81 -15.99 8.43 9.57
N GLY A 82 -15.78 7.12 9.70
CA GLY A 82 -16.69 6.06 9.27
C GLY A 82 -16.70 5.78 7.75
N ARG A 83 -15.86 6.44 6.94
CA ARG A 83 -15.80 6.24 5.48
C ARG A 83 -14.60 5.40 5.08
N PRO A 84 -14.77 4.35 4.25
CA PRO A 84 -13.66 3.57 3.73
C PRO A 84 -12.74 4.46 2.90
N THR A 85 -11.45 4.49 3.24
CA THR A 85 -10.51 5.50 2.76
C THR A 85 -9.21 4.94 2.22
N ALA A 86 -8.68 3.87 2.82
CA ALA A 86 -7.49 3.20 2.32
C ALA A 86 -7.52 1.70 2.61
N VAL A 87 -6.87 0.94 1.74
CA VAL A 87 -6.60 -0.49 1.91
C VAL A 87 -5.09 -0.72 1.87
N SER A 88 -4.61 -1.57 2.76
CA SER A 88 -3.23 -2.07 2.75
C SER A 88 -3.28 -3.56 3.01
N ALA A 89 -2.75 -4.36 2.08
CA ALA A 89 -2.81 -5.81 2.14
C ALA A 89 -1.63 -6.44 1.42
N GLY A 90 -1.37 -7.72 1.72
CA GLY A 90 -0.31 -8.48 1.11
C GLY A 90 -0.22 -9.88 1.71
N PHE A 91 0.89 -10.55 1.51
CA PHE A 91 1.11 -11.93 1.92
C PHE A 91 2.56 -12.18 2.33
N PHE A 92 2.81 -13.28 3.00
CA PHE A 92 4.18 -13.67 3.37
C PHE A 92 4.86 -14.39 2.21
N LEU A 93 5.98 -13.83 1.72
CA LEU A 93 6.87 -14.49 0.74
C LEU A 93 7.70 -15.60 1.38
N ALA A 94 8.04 -15.42 2.65
CA ALA A 94 8.80 -16.37 3.47
C ALA A 94 8.55 -16.04 4.95
N PRO A 95 8.91 -16.93 5.88
CA PRO A 95 8.83 -16.63 7.31
C PRO A 95 9.53 -15.30 7.65
N GLY A 96 8.79 -14.36 8.23
CA GLY A 96 9.30 -13.05 8.62
C GLY A 96 9.47 -12.02 7.50
N LEU A 97 9.17 -12.36 6.23
CA LEU A 97 9.20 -11.45 5.10
C LEU A 97 7.80 -11.27 4.52
N PHE A 98 7.21 -10.11 4.72
CA PHE A 98 5.90 -9.74 4.19
C PHE A 98 6.02 -8.91 2.92
N ASP A 99 5.19 -9.19 1.93
CA ASP A 99 5.07 -8.41 0.70
C ASP A 99 3.83 -7.52 0.77
N LEU A 100 4.02 -6.21 0.60
CA LEU A 100 2.92 -5.25 0.57
C LEU A 100 2.43 -5.07 -0.87
N ALA A 101 1.61 -5.99 -1.34
CA ALA A 101 1.13 -6.04 -2.71
C ALA A 101 0.06 -4.96 -3.01
N VAL A 102 -0.85 -4.71 -2.07
CA VAL A 102 -1.94 -3.73 -2.25
C VAL A 102 -1.78 -2.58 -1.26
N ALA A 103 -1.68 -1.34 -1.75
CA ALA A 103 -1.58 -0.15 -0.90
C ALA A 103 -2.23 1.07 -1.59
N LYS A 104 -3.56 1.14 -1.58
CA LYS A 104 -4.33 2.20 -2.23
C LYS A 104 -5.02 3.11 -1.19
N SER A 105 -5.11 4.40 -1.51
CA SER A 105 -5.82 5.40 -0.69
C SER A 105 -6.52 6.40 -1.59
N VAL A 106 -7.79 6.62 -1.35
CA VAL A 106 -8.62 7.61 -2.06
C VAL A 106 -8.58 8.99 -1.42
N SER A 107 -7.92 9.11 -0.26
CA SER A 107 -7.75 10.40 0.41
C SER A 107 -6.56 11.18 -0.13
N THR A 108 -6.76 12.46 -0.39
CA THR A 108 -5.70 13.43 -0.69
C THR A 108 -5.03 13.97 0.58
N ALA A 109 -5.57 13.64 1.76
CA ALA A 109 -5.02 14.09 3.03
C ALA A 109 -3.64 13.48 3.28
N GLN A 110 -2.71 14.36 3.64
CA GLN A 110 -1.32 13.97 3.87
C GLN A 110 -1.22 13.00 5.06
N GLY A 111 -0.49 11.91 4.87
CA GLY A 111 -0.21 10.93 5.93
C GLY A 111 -1.13 9.72 5.95
N VAL A 112 -2.29 9.74 5.29
CA VAL A 112 -3.28 8.65 5.32
C VAL A 112 -2.68 7.34 4.82
N SER A 113 -1.97 7.34 3.70
CA SER A 113 -1.30 6.15 3.17
C SER A 113 -0.23 5.60 4.12
N TYR A 114 0.53 6.47 4.79
CA TYR A 114 1.52 6.03 5.80
C TYR A 114 0.84 5.52 7.07
N TYR A 115 -0.26 6.13 7.47
CA TYR A 115 -1.06 5.67 8.60
C TYR A 115 -1.56 4.24 8.38
N ALA A 116 -2.17 3.98 7.22
CA ALA A 116 -2.67 2.65 6.88
C ALA A 116 -1.54 1.60 6.88
N LYS A 117 -0.40 1.88 6.22
CA LYS A 117 0.77 1.00 6.23
C LYS A 117 1.28 0.72 7.66
N ARG A 118 1.41 1.78 8.48
CA ARG A 118 1.84 1.62 9.89
C ARG A 118 0.90 0.68 10.65
N GLU A 119 -0.41 0.87 10.50
CA GLU A 119 -1.39 0.06 11.22
C GLU A 119 -1.42 -1.39 10.77
N LEU A 120 -1.17 -1.65 9.47
CA LEU A 120 -0.95 -3.01 9.00
C LEU A 120 0.33 -3.59 9.62
N PHE A 121 1.48 -2.92 9.45
CA PHE A 121 2.78 -3.46 9.90
C PHE A 121 2.86 -3.70 11.41
N ARG A 122 2.10 -2.97 12.21
CA ARG A 122 2.00 -3.21 13.67
C ARG A 122 1.29 -4.52 14.03
N ARG A 123 0.52 -5.08 13.12
CA ARG A 123 -0.24 -6.32 13.31
C ARG A 123 0.49 -7.55 12.76
N LEU A 124 1.53 -7.32 11.98
CA LEU A 124 2.31 -8.40 11.37
C LEU A 124 3.46 -8.81 12.29
N ASP A 125 3.66 -10.11 12.42
CA ASP A 125 4.89 -10.68 13.00
C ASP A 125 5.89 -10.91 11.86
N CYS A 126 6.57 -9.82 11.46
CA CYS A 126 7.55 -9.87 10.38
C CYS A 126 8.80 -9.06 10.72
N ALA A 127 9.94 -9.53 10.26
CA ALA A 127 11.23 -8.85 10.38
C ALA A 127 11.44 -7.79 9.30
N ALA A 128 10.87 -8.03 8.11
CA ALA A 128 11.00 -7.15 6.96
C ALA A 128 9.71 -7.08 6.14
N VAL A 129 9.54 -5.95 5.44
CA VAL A 129 8.46 -5.74 4.48
C VAL A 129 9.07 -5.38 3.13
N ASN A 130 8.73 -6.16 2.10
CA ASN A 130 8.97 -5.78 0.71
C ASN A 130 7.90 -4.76 0.29
N LEU A 131 8.32 -3.68 -0.32
CA LEU A 131 7.43 -2.62 -0.81
C LEU A 131 7.31 -2.65 -2.34
N GLU A 132 7.77 -3.73 -2.96
CA GLU A 132 7.82 -3.90 -4.41
C GLU A 132 8.62 -2.81 -5.14
N GLU A 133 8.50 -2.73 -6.47
CA GLU A 133 9.21 -1.78 -7.29
C GLU A 133 8.54 -0.39 -7.35
N ASP A 134 9.31 0.62 -7.77
CA ASP A 134 8.81 1.97 -7.93
C ASP A 134 8.39 2.29 -9.38
N LEU A 135 8.42 1.30 -10.28
CA LEU A 135 8.04 1.38 -11.70
C LEU A 135 8.72 2.55 -12.44
N GLY A 136 9.84 3.05 -11.95
CA GLY A 136 10.49 4.25 -12.48
C GLY A 136 9.74 5.56 -12.20
N ILE A 137 8.64 5.53 -11.44
CA ILE A 137 7.81 6.70 -11.17
C ILE A 137 8.43 7.54 -10.03
N PRO A 138 8.83 8.80 -10.29
CA PRO A 138 9.54 9.62 -9.29
C PRO A 138 8.77 9.81 -7.98
N GLY A 139 7.45 10.00 -8.06
CA GLY A 139 6.61 10.17 -6.87
C GLY A 139 6.53 8.91 -6.01
N LEU A 140 6.43 7.73 -6.65
CA LEU A 140 6.40 6.45 -5.96
C LEU A 140 7.77 6.15 -5.31
N ARG A 141 8.86 6.39 -6.04
CA ARG A 141 10.23 6.31 -5.51
C ARG A 141 10.43 7.22 -4.31
N GLN A 142 9.97 8.47 -4.37
CA GLN A 142 10.06 9.40 -3.25
C GLN A 142 9.27 8.90 -2.03
N MET A 143 8.06 8.38 -2.25
CA MET A 143 7.22 7.83 -1.20
C MET A 143 7.90 6.65 -0.50
N LYS A 144 8.46 5.69 -1.27
CA LYS A 144 9.18 4.53 -0.72
C LYS A 144 10.47 4.94 0.00
N ASN A 145 11.22 5.89 -0.53
CA ASN A 145 12.43 6.42 0.12
C ASN A 145 12.14 7.09 1.48
N ARG A 146 10.98 7.72 1.66
CA ARG A 146 10.58 8.29 2.96
C ARG A 146 10.35 7.24 4.04
N LEU A 147 10.12 6.00 3.65
CA LEU A 147 10.04 4.86 4.58
C LEU A 147 11.42 4.37 5.02
N CYS A 148 12.51 4.95 4.51
CA CYS A 148 13.90 4.66 4.85
C CYS A 148 14.20 3.16 4.69
N PRO A 149 14.12 2.61 3.48
CA PRO A 149 14.34 1.19 3.23
C PRO A 149 15.73 0.77 3.71
N ALA A 150 15.81 -0.39 4.37
CA ALA A 150 17.07 -0.97 4.82
C ALA A 150 17.92 -1.49 3.65
N ALA A 151 17.27 -1.89 2.57
CA ALA A 151 17.92 -2.34 1.33
C ALA A 151 17.09 -1.93 0.12
N LYS A 152 17.73 -1.88 -1.03
CA LYS A 152 17.09 -1.69 -2.35
C LYS A 152 17.65 -2.74 -3.28
N ASN A 153 16.77 -3.45 -3.96
CA ASN A 153 17.13 -4.38 -5.02
C ASN A 153 17.01 -3.67 -6.36
N GLU A 154 17.99 -3.83 -7.21
CA GLU A 154 17.93 -3.35 -8.59
C GLU A 154 17.20 -4.40 -9.44
N ILE A 155 16.23 -3.93 -10.23
CA ILE A 155 15.51 -4.77 -11.18
C ILE A 155 16.03 -4.47 -12.57
N TRP A 156 16.40 -5.51 -13.31
CA TRP A 156 16.94 -5.41 -14.66
C TRP A 156 15.96 -5.99 -15.66
N GLU A 157 15.67 -5.22 -16.70
CA GLU A 157 14.87 -5.69 -17.84
C GLU A 157 15.80 -6.13 -18.98
N ALA A 158 15.67 -7.36 -19.40
CA ALA A 158 16.39 -7.86 -20.57
C ALA A 158 15.52 -7.74 -21.82
N ARG A 159 16.01 -7.04 -22.84
CA ARG A 159 15.34 -6.92 -24.13
C ARG A 159 16.21 -7.56 -25.22
N PRO A 160 15.60 -8.26 -26.23
CA PRO A 160 16.35 -8.76 -27.38
C PRO A 160 16.98 -7.59 -28.14
N LEU A 161 18.24 -7.76 -28.54
CA LEU A 161 18.96 -6.74 -29.33
C LEU A 161 18.61 -6.75 -30.84
N TRP A 162 17.83 -7.71 -31.30
CA TRP A 162 17.48 -7.83 -32.68
C TRP A 162 16.05 -7.33 -32.92
N ASN A 163 15.98 -6.32 -33.76
CA ASN A 163 14.73 -5.89 -34.40
C ASN A 163 14.53 -6.81 -35.61
N GLY A 164 13.52 -7.68 -35.54
CA GLY A 164 13.12 -8.48 -36.70
C GLY A 164 12.56 -7.61 -37.81
#